data_da44dd8021a61e41bd29d6a15cdf6c3c
#
_entry.id   da44dd8021a61e41bd29d6a15cdf6c3c
#
_cell.length_a   1.000
_cell.length_b   1.000
_cell.length_c   1.000
_cell.angle_alpha   90.00
_cell.angle_beta   90.00
_cell.angle_gamma   90.00
#
_symmetry.space_group_name_H-M   'P 1'
#
loop_
_entity.id
_entity.type
_entity.pdbx_description
1 polymer ?
#
loop_
_entity_poly.entity_id
_entity_poly.type
_entity_poly.pdbx_seq_one_letter_code
_entity_poly.pdbx_strand_id
1 'polypeptide(L)'
;MKFLFIVQGEGRGHLTQAITLEEILRRNGHEVVEVLVGKSSSRRLPGFFNRNIHAPVKRFVSPNFLPTPANKRVSLMRSVAYNLVKLPVYINSINYIRQRIEASGADRVINFYELLTGLTYFLFRPSVPQICIGHQYLFLHKSFEFPKADKVSLALLKFFTVLTSLGAKERLALSFRYMKDDPQ
;
A
#
# COMPACT_ATOMS: atom_id res chain seq x y z
N MET A 1 -13.39 -6.10 -16.34
CA MET A 1 -12.79 -4.84 -15.84
C MET A 1 -11.28 -4.99 -15.82
N LYS A 2 -10.58 -3.86 -15.98
CA LYS A 2 -9.13 -3.78 -15.92
C LYS A 2 -8.69 -3.14 -14.59
N PHE A 3 -7.66 -3.70 -13.96
CA PHE A 3 -7.17 -3.25 -12.67
C PHE A 3 -5.68 -2.92 -12.74
N LEU A 4 -5.28 -1.83 -12.10
CA LEU A 4 -3.88 -1.52 -11.81
C LEU A 4 -3.64 -1.79 -10.33
N PHE A 5 -2.67 -2.63 -9.99
CA PHE A 5 -2.28 -2.88 -8.61
C PHE A 5 -1.11 -2.01 -8.20
N ILE A 6 -1.17 -1.43 -7.01
CA ILE A 6 -0.05 -0.71 -6.39
C ILE A 6 0.18 -1.31 -5.00
N VAL A 7 1.35 -1.90 -4.80
CA VAL A 7 1.62 -2.81 -3.68
C VAL A 7 2.80 -2.31 -2.86
N GLN A 8 2.61 -2.22 -1.55
CA GLN A 8 3.69 -1.98 -0.61
C GLN A 8 4.59 -3.22 -0.52
N GLY A 9 5.83 -3.10 -0.98
CA GLY A 9 6.77 -4.22 -1.17
C GLY A 9 7.71 -4.51 0.00
N GLU A 10 7.61 -3.81 1.13
CA GLU A 10 8.47 -4.03 2.30
C GLU A 10 8.08 -5.28 3.10
N GLY A 11 6.81 -5.68 3.04
CA GLY A 11 6.28 -6.89 3.69
C GLY A 11 5.88 -7.97 2.69
N ARG A 12 5.91 -9.24 3.12
CA ARG A 12 5.41 -10.35 2.30
C ARG A 12 3.88 -10.38 2.22
N GLY A 13 3.20 -9.90 3.26
CA GLY A 13 1.74 -9.97 3.38
C GLY A 13 1.01 -9.30 2.21
N HIS A 14 1.34 -8.05 1.88
CA HIS A 14 0.72 -7.32 0.77
C HIS A 14 1.02 -7.95 -0.59
N LEU A 15 2.23 -8.48 -0.76
CA LEU A 15 2.60 -9.21 -1.98
C LEU A 15 1.75 -10.48 -2.15
N THR A 16 1.52 -11.23 -1.08
CA THR A 16 0.65 -12.42 -1.10
C THR A 16 -0.81 -12.04 -1.36
N GLN A 17 -1.30 -10.99 -0.72
CA GLN A 17 -2.67 -10.47 -0.98
C GLN A 17 -2.86 -10.08 -2.45
N ALA A 18 -1.86 -9.44 -3.06
CA ALA A 18 -1.91 -9.07 -4.48
C ALA A 18 -1.96 -10.30 -5.39
N ILE A 19 -1.14 -11.32 -5.15
CA ILE A 19 -1.18 -12.58 -5.91
C ILE A 19 -2.56 -13.23 -5.80
N THR A 20 -3.08 -13.35 -4.58
CA THR A 20 -4.39 -13.99 -4.34
C THR A 20 -5.51 -13.23 -5.04
N LEU A 21 -5.52 -11.90 -4.95
CA LEU A 21 -6.55 -11.09 -5.59
C LEU A 21 -6.44 -11.13 -7.13
N GLU A 22 -5.22 -11.09 -7.68
CA GLU A 22 -5.03 -11.25 -9.13
C GLU A 22 -5.64 -12.57 -9.64
N GLU A 23 -5.37 -13.68 -8.94
CA GLU A 23 -5.91 -14.98 -9.30
C GLU A 23 -7.45 -15.02 -9.23
N ILE A 24 -8.03 -14.42 -8.17
CA ILE A 24 -9.50 -14.30 -8.04
C ILE A 24 -10.08 -13.49 -9.18
N LEU A 25 -9.51 -12.34 -9.50
CA LEU A 25 -9.97 -11.47 -10.58
C LEU A 25 -9.88 -12.18 -11.94
N ARG A 26 -8.76 -12.84 -12.21
CA ARG A 26 -8.54 -13.58 -13.45
C ARG A 26 -9.56 -14.70 -13.64
N ARG A 27 -9.86 -15.46 -12.59
CA ARG A 27 -10.90 -16.53 -12.64
C ARG A 27 -12.30 -15.98 -12.90
N ASN A 28 -12.55 -14.71 -12.56
CA ASN A 28 -13.82 -14.04 -12.81
C ASN A 28 -13.82 -13.18 -14.09
N GLY A 29 -12.89 -13.41 -15.01
CA GLY A 29 -12.85 -12.74 -16.31
C GLY A 29 -12.38 -11.28 -16.27
N HIS A 30 -11.66 -10.90 -15.22
CA HIS A 30 -11.04 -9.58 -15.09
C HIS A 30 -9.54 -9.64 -15.37
N GLU A 31 -8.94 -8.50 -15.67
CA GLU A 31 -7.53 -8.35 -16.02
C GLU A 31 -6.80 -7.44 -15.03
N VAL A 32 -5.64 -7.86 -14.54
CA VAL A 32 -4.69 -6.95 -13.90
C VAL A 32 -3.68 -6.52 -14.97
N VAL A 33 -3.76 -5.28 -15.41
CA VAL A 33 -2.95 -4.78 -16.52
C VAL A 33 -1.49 -4.53 -16.14
N GLU A 34 -1.23 -4.20 -14.88
CA GLU A 34 0.11 -3.94 -14.36
C GLU A 34 0.11 -3.97 -12.84
N VAL A 35 1.27 -4.31 -12.26
CA VAL A 35 1.53 -4.25 -10.82
C VAL A 35 2.71 -3.33 -10.55
N LEU A 36 2.48 -2.24 -9.84
CA LEU A 36 3.52 -1.33 -9.35
C LEU A 36 3.90 -1.72 -7.92
N VAL A 37 5.19 -1.98 -7.66
CA VAL A 37 5.66 -2.35 -6.33
C VAL A 37 6.54 -1.26 -5.76
N GLY A 38 6.05 -0.62 -4.69
CA GLY A 38 6.80 0.35 -3.89
C GLY A 38 7.73 -0.35 -2.91
N LYS A 39 9.03 -0.08 -2.98
CA LYS A 39 10.02 -0.66 -2.07
C LYS A 39 11.20 0.26 -1.86
N SER A 40 11.90 0.11 -0.75
CA SER A 40 13.18 0.78 -0.54
C SER A 40 14.23 0.32 -1.57
N SER A 41 15.19 1.18 -1.89
CA SER A 41 16.24 0.89 -2.88
C SER A 41 17.10 -0.33 -2.50
N SER A 42 17.28 -0.59 -1.22
CA SER A 42 18.10 -1.70 -0.69
C SER A 42 17.39 -3.06 -0.70
N ARG A 43 16.05 -3.09 -0.79
CA ARG A 43 15.30 -4.35 -0.68
C ARG A 43 15.16 -5.04 -2.04
N ARG A 44 15.33 -6.35 -2.06
CA ARG A 44 15.02 -7.18 -3.24
C ARG A 44 13.59 -7.71 -3.16
N LEU A 45 12.88 -7.66 -4.27
CA LEU A 45 11.57 -8.27 -4.36
C LEU A 45 11.70 -9.79 -4.26
N PRO A 46 10.94 -10.46 -3.38
CA PRO A 46 11.05 -11.91 -3.22
C PRO A 46 10.73 -12.66 -4.51
N GLY A 47 11.53 -13.69 -4.83
CA GLY A 47 11.37 -14.44 -6.07
C GLY A 47 10.00 -15.14 -6.21
N PHE A 48 9.34 -15.49 -5.09
CA PHE A 48 8.02 -16.08 -5.16
C PHE A 48 6.98 -15.14 -5.78
N PHE A 49 7.12 -13.82 -5.55
CA PHE A 49 6.19 -12.84 -6.12
C PHE A 49 6.23 -12.86 -7.65
N ASN A 50 7.42 -12.73 -8.24
CA ASN A 50 7.58 -12.73 -9.69
C ASN A 50 7.17 -14.07 -10.35
N ARG A 51 7.17 -15.19 -9.59
CA ARG A 51 6.75 -16.50 -10.14
C ARG A 51 5.25 -16.71 -10.11
N ASN A 52 4.52 -16.01 -9.23
CA ASN A 52 3.09 -16.26 -9.00
C ASN A 52 2.20 -15.10 -9.44
N ILE A 53 2.76 -13.94 -9.78
CA ILE A 53 2.03 -12.82 -10.38
C ILE A 53 2.12 -12.92 -11.89
N HIS A 54 1.01 -12.80 -12.60
CA HIS A 54 0.95 -12.92 -14.06
C HIS A 54 1.12 -11.58 -14.76
N ALA A 55 0.60 -10.51 -14.15
CA ALA A 55 0.69 -9.17 -14.70
C ALA A 55 2.12 -8.61 -14.70
N PRO A 56 2.47 -7.75 -15.65
CA PRO A 56 3.77 -7.07 -15.69
C PRO A 56 4.06 -6.31 -14.38
N VAL A 57 5.25 -6.54 -13.81
CA VAL A 57 5.67 -5.91 -12.55
C VAL A 57 6.66 -4.78 -12.81
N LYS A 58 6.33 -3.58 -12.36
CA LYS A 58 7.23 -2.42 -12.31
C LYS A 58 7.49 -2.01 -10.86
N ARG A 59 8.59 -1.29 -10.65
CA ARG A 59 9.06 -0.93 -9.31
C ARG A 59 9.30 0.57 -9.22
N PHE A 60 9.04 1.10 -8.02
CA PHE A 60 9.40 2.48 -7.69
C PHE A 60 9.96 2.54 -6.26
N VAL A 61 10.62 3.64 -5.93
CA VAL A 61 11.19 3.84 -4.59
C VAL A 61 10.11 4.37 -3.66
N SER A 62 9.89 3.68 -2.54
CA SER A 62 8.90 4.03 -1.52
C SER A 62 9.55 4.19 -0.14
N PRO A 63 8.94 4.98 0.76
CA PRO A 63 9.38 5.11 2.14
C PRO A 63 9.43 3.76 2.87
N ASN A 64 10.39 3.67 3.79
CA ASN A 64 10.56 2.48 4.62
C ASN A 64 10.75 2.85 6.09
N PHE A 65 10.28 1.99 6.99
CA PHE A 65 10.59 2.05 8.41
C PHE A 65 11.90 1.33 8.71
N LEU A 66 12.84 2.03 9.34
CA LEU A 66 14.14 1.47 9.67
C LEU A 66 14.10 0.78 11.02
N PRO A 67 14.57 -0.49 11.12
CA PRO A 67 14.73 -1.15 12.39
C PRO A 67 15.88 -0.54 13.20
N THR A 68 15.80 -0.60 14.53
CA THR A 68 16.95 -0.32 15.40
C THR A 68 17.97 -1.45 15.30
N PRO A 69 19.28 -1.15 15.34
CA PRO A 69 20.33 -2.17 15.29
C PRO A 69 20.25 -3.19 16.43
N ALA A 70 19.86 -2.75 17.64
CA ALA A 70 19.93 -3.56 18.86
C ALA A 70 18.78 -4.59 19.00
N ASN A 71 17.56 -4.29 18.56
CA ASN A 71 16.40 -5.11 18.90
C ASN A 71 15.36 -5.27 17.78
N LYS A 72 15.68 -4.90 16.55
CA LYS A 72 14.79 -4.92 15.37
C LYS A 72 13.48 -4.14 15.52
N ARG A 73 13.32 -3.35 16.59
CA ARG A 73 12.17 -2.44 16.73
C ARG A 73 12.30 -1.29 15.74
N VAL A 74 11.18 -0.74 15.30
CA VAL A 74 11.19 0.42 14.42
C VAL A 74 11.74 1.65 15.17
N SER A 75 12.75 2.30 14.61
CA SER A 75 13.26 3.59 15.10
C SER A 75 12.56 4.71 14.35
N LEU A 76 11.62 5.38 15.02
CA LEU A 76 10.81 6.44 14.41
C LEU A 76 11.69 7.61 13.94
N MET A 77 12.56 8.12 14.81
CA MET A 77 13.44 9.26 14.51
C MET A 77 14.38 8.99 13.33
N ARG A 78 15.02 7.80 13.33
CA ARG A 78 15.89 7.40 12.21
C ARG A 78 15.12 7.22 10.91
N SER A 79 13.90 6.67 11.00
CA SER A 79 13.02 6.51 9.84
C SER A 79 12.61 7.86 9.28
N VAL A 80 12.25 8.82 10.12
CA VAL A 80 11.89 10.17 9.70
C VAL A 80 13.08 10.85 9.02
N ALA A 81 14.25 10.90 9.67
CA ALA A 81 15.44 11.53 9.09
C ALA A 81 15.85 10.91 7.75
N TYR A 82 15.85 9.58 7.67
CA TYR A 82 16.15 8.85 6.43
C TYR A 82 15.17 9.18 5.31
N ASN A 83 13.87 9.22 5.61
CA ASN A 83 12.84 9.49 4.61
C ASN A 83 12.82 10.98 4.19
N LEU A 84 13.17 11.92 5.07
CA LEU A 84 13.30 13.34 4.74
C LEU A 84 14.40 13.58 3.69
N VAL A 85 15.55 12.95 3.83
CA VAL A 85 16.65 13.06 2.85
C VAL A 85 16.23 12.52 1.47
N LYS A 86 15.29 11.58 1.42
CA LYS A 86 14.81 10.95 0.19
C LYS A 86 13.57 11.62 -0.43
N LEU A 87 13.08 12.71 0.12
CA LEU A 87 11.90 13.42 -0.42
C LEU A 87 11.95 13.67 -1.93
N PRO A 88 13.06 14.13 -2.54
CA PRO A 88 13.10 14.34 -3.99
C PRO A 88 12.82 13.05 -4.80
N VAL A 89 13.32 11.91 -4.30
CA VAL A 89 13.09 10.60 -4.94
C VAL A 89 11.63 10.20 -4.81
N TYR A 90 10.99 10.49 -3.68
CA TYR A 90 9.57 10.18 -3.48
C TYR A 90 8.65 11.06 -4.33
N ILE A 91 9.01 12.32 -4.56
CA ILE A 91 8.29 13.20 -5.51
C ILE A 91 8.33 12.60 -6.92
N ASN A 92 9.48 12.11 -7.36
CA ASN A 92 9.61 11.42 -8.65
C ASN A 92 8.74 10.15 -8.69
N SER A 93 8.71 9.37 -7.59
CA SER A 93 7.86 8.19 -7.48
C SER A 93 6.36 8.52 -7.52
N ILE A 94 5.93 9.61 -6.87
CA ILE A 94 4.55 10.10 -6.90
C ILE A 94 4.16 10.48 -8.34
N ASN A 95 5.01 11.23 -9.05
CA ASN A 95 4.77 11.59 -10.45
C ASN A 95 4.73 10.35 -11.36
N TYR A 96 5.61 9.37 -11.11
CA TYR A 96 5.61 8.10 -11.82
C TYR A 96 4.31 7.33 -11.62
N ILE A 97 3.85 7.19 -10.36
CA ILE A 97 2.58 6.53 -10.02
C ILE A 97 1.43 7.21 -10.75
N ARG A 98 1.34 8.55 -10.70
CA ARG A 98 0.33 9.32 -11.42
C ARG A 98 0.31 8.99 -12.91
N GLN A 99 1.47 9.09 -13.57
CA GLN A 99 1.60 8.81 -15.01
C GLN A 99 1.17 7.37 -15.34
N ARG A 100 1.53 6.39 -14.48
CA ARG A 100 1.13 5.00 -14.68
C ARG A 100 -0.38 4.80 -14.52
N ILE A 101 -1.01 5.44 -13.53
CA ILE A 101 -2.47 5.39 -13.36
C ILE A 101 -3.17 5.92 -14.63
N GLU A 102 -2.79 7.09 -15.11
CA GLU A 102 -3.41 7.74 -16.26
C GLU A 102 -3.17 6.96 -17.58
N ALA A 103 -1.99 6.33 -17.74
CA ALA A 103 -1.63 5.60 -18.94
C ALA A 103 -2.05 4.11 -18.92
N SER A 104 -2.51 3.57 -17.81
CA SER A 104 -2.77 2.13 -17.66
C SER A 104 -4.01 1.64 -18.41
N GLY A 105 -4.98 2.51 -18.68
CA GLY A 105 -6.30 2.11 -19.17
C GLY A 105 -7.09 1.26 -18.16
N ALA A 106 -6.72 1.29 -16.88
CA ALA A 106 -7.42 0.56 -15.83
C ALA A 106 -8.73 1.25 -15.44
N ASP A 107 -9.74 0.45 -15.13
CA ASP A 107 -11.03 0.93 -14.60
C ASP A 107 -10.94 1.25 -13.10
N ARG A 108 -10.02 0.58 -12.39
CA ARG A 108 -9.82 0.71 -10.94
C ARG A 108 -8.35 0.55 -10.56
N VAL A 109 -7.93 1.29 -9.55
CA VAL A 109 -6.65 1.09 -8.88
C VAL A 109 -6.89 0.34 -7.57
N ILE A 110 -6.14 -0.74 -7.33
CA ILE A 110 -6.13 -1.43 -6.04
C ILE A 110 -4.83 -1.07 -5.33
N ASN A 111 -4.97 -0.39 -4.20
CA ASN A 111 -3.83 0.02 -3.36
C ASN A 111 -3.69 -0.93 -2.16
N PHE A 112 -2.62 -1.71 -2.15
CA PHE A 112 -2.26 -2.58 -1.04
C PHE A 112 -1.35 -1.84 -0.04
N TYR A 113 -1.95 -0.88 0.68
CA TYR A 113 -1.32 -0.12 1.76
C TYR A 113 -0.07 0.70 1.36
N GLU A 114 0.02 1.13 0.11
CA GLU A 114 1.16 1.90 -0.38
C GLU A 114 0.95 3.42 -0.15
N LEU A 115 1.86 4.01 0.63
CA LEU A 115 1.76 5.39 1.09
C LEU A 115 1.77 6.40 -0.06
N LEU A 116 2.70 6.25 -1.01
CA LEU A 116 2.84 7.22 -2.09
C LEU A 116 1.63 7.22 -3.03
N THR A 117 0.88 6.12 -3.08
CA THR A 117 -0.39 6.06 -3.80
C THR A 117 -1.43 6.96 -3.15
N GLY A 118 -1.61 6.87 -1.84
CA GLY A 118 -2.51 7.78 -1.11
C GLY A 118 -2.12 9.25 -1.31
N LEU A 119 -0.83 9.57 -1.23
CA LEU A 119 -0.33 10.93 -1.50
C LEU A 119 -0.55 11.35 -2.97
N THR A 120 -0.42 10.44 -3.94
CA THR A 120 -0.71 10.72 -5.36
C THR A 120 -2.17 11.11 -5.53
N TYR A 121 -3.10 10.38 -4.94
CA TYR A 121 -4.54 10.69 -5.01
C TYR A 121 -4.89 12.00 -4.29
N PHE A 122 -4.26 12.29 -3.18
CA PHE A 122 -4.45 13.55 -2.47
C PHE A 122 -3.99 14.76 -3.31
N LEU A 123 -2.80 14.67 -3.91
CA LEU A 123 -2.18 15.79 -4.63
C LEU A 123 -2.76 16.00 -6.03
N PHE A 124 -3.02 14.93 -6.77
CA PHE A 124 -3.34 15.01 -8.21
C PHE A 124 -4.75 14.55 -8.57
N ARG A 125 -5.45 13.89 -7.66
CA ARG A 125 -6.83 13.40 -7.87
C ARG A 125 -7.02 12.66 -9.21
N PRO A 126 -6.27 11.59 -9.48
CA PRO A 126 -6.42 10.84 -10.72
C PRO A 126 -7.87 10.45 -10.98
N SER A 127 -8.27 10.39 -12.27
CA SER A 127 -9.65 10.06 -12.66
C SER A 127 -10.04 8.61 -12.38
N VAL A 128 -9.07 7.69 -12.38
CA VAL A 128 -9.30 6.28 -12.07
C VAL A 128 -9.50 6.10 -10.55
N PRO A 129 -10.66 5.64 -10.08
CA PRO A 129 -10.92 5.52 -8.65
C PRO A 129 -10.05 4.43 -8.01
N GLN A 130 -9.57 4.69 -6.78
CA GLN A 130 -8.82 3.69 -6.01
C GLN A 130 -9.69 3.02 -4.95
N ILE A 131 -9.40 1.74 -4.73
CA ILE A 131 -9.88 0.92 -3.63
C ILE A 131 -8.66 0.49 -2.83
N CYS A 132 -8.68 0.68 -1.52
CA CYS A 132 -7.58 0.30 -0.64
C CYS A 132 -7.89 -1.03 0.05
N ILE A 133 -6.92 -1.95 0.03
CA ILE A 133 -7.06 -3.28 0.63
C ILE A 133 -5.91 -3.56 1.59
N GLY A 134 -6.22 -4.01 2.80
CA GLY A 134 -5.21 -4.42 3.77
C GLY A 134 -5.76 -4.65 5.16
N HIS A 135 -5.14 -5.55 5.92
CA HIS A 135 -5.55 -5.80 7.31
C HIS A 135 -5.27 -4.62 8.23
N GLN A 136 -4.34 -3.73 7.89
CA GLN A 136 -4.04 -2.53 8.67
C GLN A 136 -5.20 -1.53 8.70
N TYR A 137 -6.13 -1.58 7.75
CA TYR A 137 -7.31 -0.73 7.78
C TYR A 137 -8.25 -1.07 8.95
N LEU A 138 -8.09 -2.26 9.57
CA LEU A 138 -8.74 -2.57 10.85
C LEU A 138 -8.36 -1.59 11.96
N PHE A 139 -7.19 -0.96 11.92
CA PHE A 139 -6.77 0.03 12.92
C PHE A 139 -7.69 1.28 12.95
N LEU A 140 -8.45 1.51 11.91
CA LEU A 140 -9.43 2.58 11.83
C LEU A 140 -10.82 2.13 12.29
N HIS A 141 -11.08 0.82 12.38
CA HIS A 141 -12.37 0.27 12.75
C HIS A 141 -12.68 0.50 14.23
N LYS A 142 -13.90 0.95 14.56
CA LYS A 142 -14.34 1.29 15.92
C LYS A 142 -14.22 0.14 16.91
N SER A 143 -14.50 -1.09 16.47
CA SER A 143 -14.45 -2.31 17.30
C SER A 143 -13.06 -2.97 17.31
N PHE A 144 -12.03 -2.32 16.77
CA PHE A 144 -10.67 -2.88 16.81
C PHE A 144 -10.01 -2.57 18.14
N GLU A 145 -9.69 -3.62 18.90
CA GLU A 145 -8.99 -3.52 20.18
C GLU A 145 -7.48 -3.57 19.96
N PHE A 146 -6.80 -2.51 20.35
CA PHE A 146 -5.35 -2.46 20.30
C PHE A 146 -4.75 -3.13 21.55
N PRO A 147 -3.64 -3.88 21.41
CA PRO A 147 -2.85 -4.26 22.57
C PRO A 147 -2.36 -3.01 23.31
N LYS A 148 -1.98 -3.16 24.58
CA LYS A 148 -1.45 -2.03 25.37
C LYS A 148 -0.27 -1.40 24.66
N ALA A 149 -0.44 -0.16 24.22
CA ALA A 149 0.57 0.66 23.58
C ALA A 149 0.39 2.13 24.01
N ASP A 150 1.43 2.93 23.87
CA ASP A 150 1.32 4.35 24.19
C ASP A 150 0.44 5.08 23.16
N LYS A 151 -0.25 6.12 23.63
CA LYS A 151 -1.22 6.88 22.83
C LYS A 151 -0.59 7.54 21.61
N VAL A 152 0.66 7.97 21.70
CA VAL A 152 1.37 8.65 20.60
C VAL A 152 1.65 7.66 19.47
N SER A 153 2.17 6.47 19.79
CA SER A 153 2.41 5.41 18.80
C SER A 153 1.12 4.99 18.10
N LEU A 154 0.01 4.86 18.85
CA LEU A 154 -1.29 4.54 18.27
C LEU A 154 -1.80 5.65 17.35
N ALA A 155 -1.67 6.90 17.74
CA ALA A 155 -2.06 8.04 16.91
C ALA A 155 -1.26 8.10 15.61
N LEU A 156 0.05 7.91 15.70
CA LEU A 156 0.94 7.86 14.52
C LEU A 156 0.60 6.71 13.59
N LEU A 157 0.30 5.52 14.14
CA LEU A 157 -0.10 4.35 13.35
C LEU A 157 -1.41 4.60 12.60
N LYS A 158 -2.42 5.15 13.28
CA LYS A 158 -3.69 5.52 12.66
C LYS A 158 -3.50 6.61 11.60
N PHE A 159 -2.74 7.65 11.90
CA PHE A 159 -2.43 8.72 10.97
C PHE A 159 -1.75 8.17 9.70
N PHE A 160 -0.73 7.32 9.85
CA PHE A 160 -0.08 6.67 8.72
C PHE A 160 -1.08 5.84 7.89
N THR A 161 -1.96 5.08 8.57
CA THR A 161 -2.99 4.29 7.90
C THR A 161 -3.95 5.16 7.09
N VAL A 162 -4.36 6.31 7.62
CA VAL A 162 -5.17 7.30 6.88
C VAL A 162 -4.42 7.81 5.65
N LEU A 163 -3.13 8.17 5.79
CA LEU A 163 -2.32 8.67 4.67
C LEU A 163 -2.24 7.66 3.51
N THR A 164 -2.17 6.36 3.80
CA THR A 164 -2.12 5.33 2.75
C THR A 164 -3.41 5.22 1.93
N SER A 165 -4.52 5.73 2.44
CA SER A 165 -5.85 5.65 1.83
C SER A 165 -6.48 7.00 1.46
N LEU A 166 -5.66 8.07 1.39
CA LEU A 166 -6.17 9.37 0.94
C LEU A 166 -6.76 9.27 -0.46
N GLY A 167 -7.94 9.85 -0.66
CA GLY A 167 -8.66 9.83 -1.93
C GLY A 167 -9.21 8.46 -2.33
N ALA A 168 -9.21 7.47 -1.44
CA ALA A 168 -9.83 6.18 -1.70
C ALA A 168 -11.35 6.30 -1.75
N LYS A 169 -11.96 5.62 -2.72
CA LYS A 169 -13.41 5.45 -2.79
C LYS A 169 -13.90 4.48 -1.71
N GLU A 170 -13.13 3.44 -1.48
CA GLU A 170 -13.45 2.37 -0.53
C GLU A 170 -12.18 1.89 0.19
N ARG A 171 -12.33 1.46 1.45
CA ARG A 171 -11.31 0.80 2.26
C ARG A 171 -11.80 -0.57 2.68
N LEU A 172 -11.15 -1.61 2.20
CA LEU A 172 -11.47 -3.00 2.51
C LEU A 172 -10.47 -3.53 3.53
N ALA A 173 -10.92 -3.64 4.78
CA ALA A 173 -10.14 -4.19 5.86
C ALA A 173 -10.25 -5.72 5.89
N LEU A 174 -9.11 -6.41 5.78
CA LEU A 174 -9.09 -7.87 5.85
C LEU A 174 -9.05 -8.34 7.31
N SER A 175 -10.03 -9.17 7.71
CA SER A 175 -10.14 -9.73 9.04
C SER A 175 -10.22 -11.26 9.01
N PHE A 176 -9.63 -11.94 10.01
CA PHE A 176 -9.79 -13.38 10.22
C PHE A 176 -11.05 -13.75 11.01
N ARG A 177 -11.76 -12.75 11.52
CA ARG A 177 -13.05 -12.92 12.20
C ARG A 177 -14.09 -12.04 11.56
N TYR A 178 -15.34 -12.42 11.64
CA TYR A 178 -16.44 -11.56 11.22
C TYR A 178 -16.41 -10.25 12.01
N MET A 179 -16.47 -9.14 11.32
CA MET A 179 -16.64 -7.80 11.86
C MET A 179 -17.75 -7.12 11.07
N LYS A 180 -18.63 -6.41 11.80
CA LYS A 180 -19.72 -5.67 11.16
C LYS A 180 -19.11 -4.49 10.37
N ASP A 181 -19.64 -4.18 9.20
CA ASP A 181 -19.17 -3.05 8.40
C ASP A 181 -19.22 -1.74 9.20
N ASP A 182 -18.17 -0.95 9.09
CA ASP A 182 -18.05 0.38 9.69
C ASP A 182 -17.77 1.38 8.57
N PRO A 183 -18.80 1.88 7.85
CA PRO A 183 -18.63 2.85 6.79
C PRO A 183 -18.11 4.17 7.38
N GLN A 184 -16.88 4.57 7.01
CA GLN A 184 -16.23 5.83 7.39
C GLN A 184 -15.91 6.66 6.16
#